data_05cadf5125472febd8a24a64958dc02a
#
_entry.id   05cadf5125472febd8a24a64958dc02a
#
_cell.length_a   1.000
_cell.length_b   1.000
_cell.length_c   1.000
_cell.angle_alpha   90.00
_cell.angle_beta   90.00
_cell.angle_gamma   90.00
#
_symmetry.space_group_name_H-M   'P 1'
#
loop_
_entity.id
_entity.type
_entity.pdbx_description
1 polymer ?
#
loop_
_entity_poly.entity_id
_entity_poly.type
_entity_poly.pdbx_seq_one_letter_code
_entity_poly.pdbx_strand_id
1 'polypeptide(L)'
;LHEYPNENYGMPIPPYSKGFKLFSESHLPEKITVFGVAQRNQDIFNADELKKILDRFVITRTFKEVSGKDIKKIRQVAVRFSDAEREVYRTAIESFERMRSRYFASTGNLRKDAMMRLIQQITLLLRISAAPNTVEEYHGGLPTKIAKVMGMLDDAKDEIVAIGVRHKNVVNAYADAIRDRFPDRPLFVVTGST
;
A
#
# COMPACT_ATOMS: atom_id res chain seq x y z
N LEU A 1 -20.02 13.57 13.20
CA LEU A 1 -19.31 12.88 14.31
C LEU A 1 -18.89 13.82 15.45
N HIS A 2 -19.36 15.08 15.47
CA HIS A 2 -19.08 16.02 16.54
C HIS A 2 -19.76 15.63 17.86
N GLU A 3 -20.89 15.01 17.76
CA GLU A 3 -21.74 14.66 18.90
C GLU A 3 -22.07 13.18 18.88
N TYR A 4 -21.06 12.40 18.81
CA TYR A 4 -21.18 10.97 18.83
C TYR A 4 -21.41 10.46 20.22
N PRO A 5 -22.20 9.47 20.23
CA PRO A 5 -23.59 9.36 19.88
C PRO A 5 -24.39 9.93 21.03
N ASN A 6 -25.34 10.68 20.69
CA ASN A 6 -26.23 11.18 21.71
C ASN A 6 -27.50 10.31 21.80
N GLU A 7 -28.29 10.58 22.80
CA GLU A 7 -29.54 9.88 23.10
C GLU A 7 -30.55 9.91 21.95
N ASN A 8 -30.45 10.87 21.04
CA ASN A 8 -31.37 11.03 19.90
C ASN A 8 -31.30 9.85 18.91
N TYR A 9 -30.26 9.07 18.95
CA TYR A 9 -30.12 7.89 18.08
C TYR A 9 -30.56 6.60 18.76
N GLY A 10 -31.07 6.66 20.01
CA GLY A 10 -31.56 5.50 20.72
C GLY A 10 -30.49 4.45 20.99
N MET A 11 -29.24 4.88 21.15
CA MET A 11 -28.11 4.00 21.38
C MET A 11 -27.67 4.07 22.84
N PRO A 12 -27.40 2.92 23.46
CA PRO A 12 -26.91 2.85 24.83
C PRO A 12 -25.43 3.19 24.97
N ILE A 13 -25.00 4.23 24.24
CA ILE A 13 -23.59 4.65 24.28
C ILE A 13 -23.51 5.90 25.13
N PRO A 14 -22.67 5.91 26.18
CA PRO A 14 -22.55 7.04 27.06
C PRO A 14 -22.25 8.34 26.29
N PRO A 15 -22.84 9.47 26.72
CA PRO A 15 -22.53 10.77 26.14
C PRO A 15 -21.08 11.11 26.44
N TYR A 16 -20.28 11.17 25.40
CA TYR A 16 -18.88 11.51 25.52
C TYR A 16 -18.65 12.99 25.24
N SER A 17 -18.02 13.68 26.14
CA SER A 17 -17.66 15.09 25.98
C SER A 17 -16.70 15.38 24.82
N LYS A 18 -16.08 14.34 24.22
CA LYS A 18 -15.16 14.41 23.09
C LYS A 18 -15.47 13.28 22.10
N GLY A 19 -16.61 13.39 21.40
CA GLY A 19 -17.19 12.34 20.59
C GLY A 19 -16.26 11.57 19.68
N PHE A 20 -15.44 12.23 18.84
CA PHE A 20 -14.55 11.53 17.92
C PHE A 20 -13.46 10.70 18.62
N LYS A 21 -12.87 11.25 19.69
CA LYS A 21 -11.82 10.54 20.42
C LYS A 21 -12.36 9.24 21.03
N LEU A 22 -13.49 9.32 21.67
CA LEU A 22 -14.10 8.18 22.35
C LEU A 22 -14.67 7.15 21.36
N PHE A 23 -15.21 7.62 20.23
CA PHE A 23 -15.56 6.76 19.11
C PHE A 23 -14.33 5.98 18.63
N SER A 24 -13.22 6.67 18.41
CA SER A 24 -11.97 6.05 17.96
C SER A 24 -11.41 5.06 18.99
N GLU A 25 -11.42 5.42 20.27
CA GLU A 25 -10.97 4.55 21.37
C GLU A 25 -11.87 3.31 21.53
N SER A 26 -13.19 3.45 21.30
CA SER A 26 -14.15 2.36 21.43
C SER A 26 -14.09 1.36 20.29
N HIS A 27 -13.80 1.83 19.07
CA HIS A 27 -13.88 0.99 17.88
C HIS A 27 -12.53 0.71 17.21
N LEU A 28 -11.57 1.63 17.35
CA LEU A 28 -10.23 1.55 16.75
C LEU A 28 -9.16 1.93 17.78
N PRO A 29 -9.01 1.19 18.89
CA PRO A 29 -8.03 1.51 19.90
C PRO A 29 -6.60 1.52 19.32
N GLU A 30 -5.80 2.45 19.80
CA GLU A 30 -4.40 2.56 19.41
C GLU A 30 -3.58 1.47 20.09
N LYS A 31 -2.71 0.86 19.32
CA LYS A 31 -1.70 -0.07 19.80
C LYS A 31 -0.33 0.56 19.68
N ILE A 32 0.42 0.59 20.77
CA ILE A 32 1.81 1.03 20.72
C ILE A 32 2.64 -0.07 20.08
N THR A 33 3.29 0.25 18.96
CA THR A 33 4.19 -0.67 18.28
C THR A 33 5.49 -0.85 19.08
N VAL A 34 6.27 -1.87 18.77
CA VAL A 34 7.62 -2.09 19.34
C VAL A 34 8.56 -0.90 19.14
N PHE A 35 8.23 0.05 18.29
CA PHE A 35 8.99 1.28 18.04
C PHE A 35 8.49 2.49 18.85
N GLY A 36 7.51 2.29 19.73
CA GLY A 36 6.88 3.39 20.47
C GLY A 36 5.99 4.29 19.62
N VAL A 37 5.68 3.88 18.39
CA VAL A 37 4.75 4.61 17.51
C VAL A 37 3.35 4.11 17.77
N ALA A 38 2.43 5.03 18.04
CA ALA A 38 1.01 4.70 18.14
C ALA A 38 0.50 4.29 16.75
N GLN A 39 -0.02 3.09 16.65
CA GLN A 39 -0.67 2.58 15.44
C GLN A 39 -2.08 2.15 15.78
N ARG A 40 -3.03 2.55 14.95
CA ARG A 40 -4.41 2.07 15.12
C ARG A 40 -4.48 0.57 14.86
N ASN A 41 -5.22 -0.12 15.69
CA ASN A 41 -5.49 -1.54 15.46
C ASN A 41 -6.25 -1.68 14.13
N GLN A 42 -5.98 -2.75 13.39
CA GLN A 42 -6.72 -3.07 12.16
C GLN A 42 -8.07 -3.72 12.47
N ASP A 43 -8.21 -4.29 13.66
CA ASP A 43 -9.44 -4.92 14.08
C ASP A 43 -10.42 -3.87 14.62
N ILE A 44 -11.66 -3.97 14.23
CA ILE A 44 -12.74 -3.11 14.70
C ILE A 44 -13.34 -3.76 15.95
N PHE A 45 -13.27 -3.06 17.07
CA PHE A 45 -13.92 -3.48 18.31
C PHE A 45 -15.38 -3.00 18.32
N ASN A 46 -16.24 -3.73 19.04
CA ASN A 46 -17.67 -3.43 19.12
C ASN A 46 -18.32 -3.25 17.73
N ALA A 47 -17.97 -4.13 16.80
CA ALA A 47 -18.41 -4.04 15.40
C ALA A 47 -19.94 -4.04 15.25
N ASP A 48 -20.66 -4.80 16.09
CA ASP A 48 -22.13 -4.86 16.05
C ASP A 48 -22.77 -3.55 16.45
N GLU A 49 -22.20 -2.84 17.41
CA GLU A 49 -22.68 -1.51 17.82
C GLU A 49 -22.36 -0.47 16.75
N LEU A 50 -21.14 -0.50 16.21
CA LEU A 50 -20.78 0.34 15.09
C LEU A 50 -21.71 0.11 13.89
N LYS A 51 -22.04 -1.13 13.60
CA LYS A 51 -22.98 -1.48 12.53
C LYS A 51 -24.36 -0.90 12.77
N LYS A 52 -24.90 -1.00 13.98
CA LYS A 52 -26.21 -0.40 14.34
C LYS A 52 -26.22 1.12 14.12
N ILE A 53 -25.10 1.81 14.38
CA ILE A 53 -24.94 3.23 14.09
C ILE A 53 -24.95 3.49 12.59
N LEU A 54 -24.07 2.77 11.86
CA LEU A 54 -23.86 2.97 10.44
C LEU A 54 -25.10 2.63 9.61
N ASP A 55 -25.83 1.57 9.94
CA ASP A 55 -27.04 1.14 9.24
C ASP A 55 -28.15 2.22 9.16
N ARG A 56 -28.07 3.24 10.01
CA ARG A 56 -29.02 4.38 9.98
C ARG A 56 -28.62 5.47 8.99
N PHE A 57 -27.34 5.60 8.68
CA PHE A 57 -26.77 6.72 7.93
C PHE A 57 -26.05 6.29 6.66
N VAL A 58 -25.66 5.03 6.58
CA VAL A 58 -24.85 4.51 5.48
C VAL A 58 -25.59 3.39 4.77
N ILE A 59 -25.93 3.63 3.52
CA ILE A 59 -26.44 2.60 2.63
C ILE A 59 -25.26 2.07 1.83
N THR A 60 -24.87 0.84 2.09
CA THR A 60 -23.83 0.16 1.31
C THR A 60 -24.48 -0.74 0.26
N ARG A 61 -24.08 -0.56 -0.97
CA ARG A 61 -24.44 -1.44 -2.08
C ARG A 61 -23.19 -1.91 -2.78
N THR A 62 -23.06 -3.20 -2.97
CA THR A 62 -21.99 -3.75 -3.81
C THR A 62 -22.37 -3.53 -5.28
N PHE A 63 -21.37 -3.49 -6.14
CA PHE A 63 -21.62 -3.36 -7.57
C PHE A 63 -22.49 -4.53 -8.09
N LYS A 64 -22.32 -5.73 -7.55
CA LYS A 64 -23.11 -6.92 -7.87
C LYS A 64 -24.60 -6.74 -7.51
N GLU A 65 -24.90 -6.12 -6.36
CA GLU A 65 -26.29 -5.84 -5.95
C GLU A 65 -26.96 -4.82 -6.86
N VAL A 66 -26.20 -3.85 -7.37
CA VAL A 66 -26.74 -2.79 -8.25
C VAL A 66 -26.86 -3.27 -9.69
N SER A 67 -25.85 -3.96 -10.21
CA SER A 67 -25.76 -4.35 -11.63
C SER A 67 -26.20 -5.78 -11.91
N GLY A 68 -26.44 -6.59 -10.87
CA GLY A 68 -26.75 -8.02 -11.00
C GLY A 68 -25.59 -8.89 -11.47
N LYS A 69 -24.42 -8.28 -11.76
CA LYS A 69 -23.24 -8.97 -12.29
C LYS A 69 -21.98 -8.62 -11.48
N ASP A 70 -21.16 -9.61 -11.25
CA ASP A 70 -19.81 -9.36 -10.77
C ASP A 70 -18.89 -9.09 -11.98
N ILE A 71 -18.55 -7.81 -12.17
CA ILE A 71 -17.69 -7.37 -13.27
C ILE A 71 -16.22 -7.36 -12.90
N LYS A 72 -15.89 -7.58 -11.62
CA LYS A 72 -14.50 -7.59 -11.17
C LYS A 72 -13.82 -8.91 -11.54
N LYS A 73 -12.94 -8.88 -12.53
CA LYS A 73 -12.08 -9.99 -12.89
C LYS A 73 -10.67 -9.73 -12.36
N ILE A 74 -10.17 -10.61 -11.50
CA ILE A 74 -8.79 -10.55 -11.00
C ILE A 74 -7.96 -11.53 -11.82
N ARG A 75 -6.90 -11.03 -12.45
CA ARG A 75 -5.91 -11.82 -13.16
C ARG A 75 -4.53 -11.62 -12.54
N GLN A 76 -3.88 -12.69 -12.16
CA GLN A 76 -2.49 -12.66 -11.74
C GLN A 76 -1.60 -12.92 -12.94
N VAL A 77 -0.60 -12.06 -13.14
CA VAL A 77 0.38 -12.18 -14.22
C VAL A 77 1.76 -12.39 -13.60
N ALA A 78 2.33 -13.56 -13.83
CA ALA A 78 3.69 -13.86 -13.40
C ALA A 78 4.69 -13.26 -14.40
N VAL A 79 5.71 -12.59 -13.87
CA VAL A 79 6.82 -12.01 -14.64
C VAL A 79 8.12 -12.57 -14.09
N ARG A 80 8.98 -13.10 -14.96
CA ARG A 80 10.29 -13.60 -14.57
C ARG A 80 11.33 -12.48 -14.72
N PHE A 81 12.17 -12.33 -13.73
CA PHE A 81 13.29 -11.40 -13.79
C PHE A 81 14.31 -11.78 -14.87
N SER A 82 14.84 -10.78 -15.57
CA SER A 82 16.03 -10.91 -16.38
C SER A 82 17.26 -11.23 -15.52
N ASP A 83 18.38 -11.56 -16.15
CA ASP A 83 19.62 -11.84 -15.42
C ASP A 83 20.11 -10.61 -14.67
N ALA A 84 20.06 -9.42 -15.27
CA ALA A 84 20.43 -8.17 -14.63
C ALA A 84 19.52 -7.85 -13.42
N GLU A 85 18.22 -8.08 -13.54
CA GLU A 85 17.28 -7.89 -12.43
C GLU A 85 17.55 -8.86 -11.28
N ARG A 86 17.83 -10.13 -11.60
CA ARG A 86 18.18 -11.16 -10.61
C ARG A 86 19.44 -10.81 -9.84
N GLU A 87 20.44 -10.29 -10.53
CA GLU A 87 21.72 -9.92 -9.90
C GLU A 87 21.54 -8.81 -8.87
N VAL A 88 20.87 -7.71 -9.26
CA VAL A 88 20.58 -6.60 -8.34
C VAL A 88 19.71 -7.06 -7.18
N TYR A 89 18.70 -7.89 -7.44
CA TYR A 89 17.82 -8.41 -6.39
C TYR A 89 18.58 -9.35 -5.44
N ARG A 90 19.48 -10.20 -5.94
CA ARG A 90 20.33 -11.08 -5.14
C ARG A 90 21.24 -10.28 -4.20
N THR A 91 21.90 -9.25 -4.70
CA THR A 91 22.75 -8.36 -3.89
C THR A 91 21.96 -7.70 -2.76
N ALA A 92 20.74 -7.26 -3.07
CA ALA A 92 19.85 -6.69 -2.06
C ALA A 92 19.39 -7.72 -1.01
N ILE A 93 19.13 -8.97 -1.38
CA ILE A 93 18.84 -10.07 -0.43
C ILE A 93 20.01 -10.33 0.48
N GLU A 94 21.23 -10.42 -0.05
CA GLU A 94 22.43 -10.64 0.77
C GLU A 94 22.63 -9.50 1.79
N SER A 95 22.36 -8.27 1.37
CA SER A 95 22.37 -7.11 2.28
C SER A 95 21.30 -7.23 3.36
N PHE A 96 20.09 -7.61 2.99
CA PHE A 96 18.99 -7.85 3.93
C PHE A 96 19.34 -8.92 4.96
N GLU A 97 19.91 -10.05 4.54
CA GLU A 97 20.32 -11.14 5.44
C GLU A 97 21.41 -10.70 6.44
N ARG A 98 22.37 -9.90 5.99
CA ARG A 98 23.37 -9.29 6.90
C ARG A 98 22.71 -8.38 7.93
N MET A 99 21.75 -7.55 7.53
CA MET A 99 21.04 -6.65 8.46
C MET A 99 20.15 -7.44 9.42
N ARG A 100 19.49 -8.50 8.93
CA ARG A 100 18.68 -9.41 9.74
C ARG A 100 19.53 -10.07 10.83
N SER A 101 20.70 -10.58 10.49
CA SER A 101 21.63 -11.18 11.45
C SER A 101 22.07 -10.18 12.52
N ARG A 102 22.37 -8.93 12.12
CA ARG A 102 22.72 -7.85 13.07
C ARG A 102 21.56 -7.52 14.00
N TYR A 103 20.35 -7.49 13.50
CA TYR A 103 19.16 -7.24 14.32
C TYR A 103 19.01 -8.29 15.43
N PHE A 104 19.16 -9.56 15.10
CA PHE A 104 19.07 -10.63 16.11
C PHE A 104 20.23 -10.64 17.10
N ALA A 105 21.42 -10.22 16.69
CA ALA A 105 22.60 -10.12 17.56
C ALA A 105 22.61 -8.86 18.45
N SER A 106 21.72 -7.89 18.21
CA SER A 106 21.71 -6.60 18.89
C SER A 106 20.68 -6.55 20.02
N THR A 107 20.95 -5.71 21.04
CA THR A 107 20.05 -5.44 22.18
C THR A 107 19.88 -3.93 22.40
N GLY A 108 18.89 -3.53 23.18
CA GLY A 108 18.65 -2.14 23.57
C GLY A 108 18.52 -1.18 22.36
N ASN A 109 19.20 -0.05 22.42
CA ASN A 109 19.14 0.97 21.37
C ASN A 109 19.76 0.50 20.04
N LEU A 110 20.82 -0.33 20.09
CA LEU A 110 21.42 -0.93 18.89
C LEU A 110 20.40 -1.78 18.11
N ARG A 111 19.53 -2.46 18.83
CA ARG A 111 18.45 -3.25 18.19
C ARG A 111 17.42 -2.38 17.48
N LYS A 112 17.10 -1.19 18.03
CA LYS A 112 16.21 -0.22 17.36
C LYS A 112 16.81 0.27 16.05
N ASP A 113 18.09 0.65 16.07
CA ASP A 113 18.80 1.10 14.87
C ASP A 113 18.91 0.00 13.81
N ALA A 114 19.24 -1.22 14.24
CA ALA A 114 19.30 -2.38 13.36
C ALA A 114 17.93 -2.68 12.73
N MET A 115 16.84 -2.51 13.48
CA MET A 115 15.49 -2.68 12.96
C MET A 115 15.12 -1.62 11.93
N MET A 116 15.46 -0.35 12.14
CA MET A 116 15.22 0.71 11.16
C MET A 116 15.96 0.42 9.84
N ARG A 117 17.18 -0.03 9.91
CA ARG A 117 17.96 -0.46 8.73
C ARG A 117 17.34 -1.66 8.03
N LEU A 118 16.81 -2.61 8.79
CA LEU A 118 16.12 -3.78 8.23
C LEU A 118 14.86 -3.38 7.46
N ILE A 119 14.06 -2.43 7.99
CA ILE A 119 12.89 -1.88 7.30
C ILE A 119 13.30 -1.19 6.01
N GLN A 120 14.41 -0.41 6.01
CA GLN A 120 14.94 0.22 4.81
C GLN A 120 15.31 -0.82 3.74
N GLN A 121 15.92 -1.95 4.13
CA GLN A 121 16.25 -3.04 3.21
C GLN A 121 15.00 -3.72 2.63
N ILE A 122 13.96 -3.94 3.44
CA ILE A 122 12.67 -4.45 2.95
C ILE A 122 12.07 -3.48 1.91
N THR A 123 12.11 -2.18 2.21
CA THR A 123 11.63 -1.15 1.27
C THR A 123 12.42 -1.16 -0.03
N LEU A 124 13.75 -1.33 0.04
CA LEU A 124 14.62 -1.45 -1.12
C LEU A 124 14.26 -2.69 -1.95
N LEU A 125 14.10 -3.85 -1.33
CA LEU A 125 13.71 -5.10 -2.02
C LEU A 125 12.35 -4.94 -2.74
N LEU A 126 11.37 -4.33 -2.09
CA LEU A 126 10.08 -4.05 -2.70
C LEU A 126 10.19 -3.11 -3.91
N ARG A 127 11.04 -2.09 -3.81
CA ARG A 127 11.30 -1.13 -4.88
C ARG A 127 12.00 -1.80 -6.07
N ILE A 128 13.09 -2.55 -5.84
CA ILE A 128 13.81 -3.30 -6.85
C ILE A 128 12.89 -4.32 -7.53
N SER A 129 12.04 -5.00 -6.77
CA SER A 129 11.11 -5.97 -7.33
C SER A 129 10.05 -5.34 -8.24
N ALA A 130 9.75 -4.05 -8.07
CA ALA A 130 8.77 -3.33 -8.88
C ALA A 130 9.41 -2.64 -10.10
N ALA A 131 10.57 -1.99 -9.90
CA ALA A 131 11.32 -1.25 -10.91
C ALA A 131 12.81 -1.18 -10.51
N PRO A 132 13.63 -2.16 -10.88
CA PRO A 132 15.06 -2.20 -10.53
C PRO A 132 15.85 -1.02 -11.07
N ASN A 133 15.45 -0.41 -12.17
CA ASN A 133 16.05 0.81 -12.72
C ASN A 133 15.92 2.05 -11.83
N THR A 134 15.33 1.92 -10.66
CA THR A 134 15.31 2.97 -9.63
C THR A 134 16.51 2.93 -8.69
N VAL A 135 17.44 2.00 -8.89
CA VAL A 135 18.70 1.88 -8.15
C VAL A 135 19.88 1.97 -9.09
N GLU A 136 20.98 2.56 -8.62
CA GLU A 136 22.18 2.85 -9.43
C GLU A 136 22.88 1.58 -9.91
N GLU A 137 22.80 0.51 -9.15
CA GLU A 137 23.44 -0.77 -9.46
C GLU A 137 22.78 -1.53 -10.61
N TYR A 138 21.62 -1.06 -11.08
CA TYR A 138 20.94 -1.69 -12.21
C TYR A 138 21.49 -1.18 -13.54
N HIS A 139 22.13 -2.06 -14.31
CA HIS A 139 22.69 -1.77 -15.62
C HIS A 139 22.00 -2.55 -16.75
N GLY A 140 20.76 -3.00 -16.52
CA GLY A 140 19.93 -3.68 -17.51
C GLY A 140 19.16 -2.72 -18.41
N GLY A 141 18.43 -3.29 -19.36
CA GLY A 141 17.48 -2.54 -20.18
C GLY A 141 16.16 -2.23 -19.45
N LEU A 142 15.08 -2.08 -20.21
CA LEU A 142 13.74 -1.87 -19.63
C LEU A 142 13.36 -3.04 -18.70
N PRO A 143 13.01 -2.77 -17.42
CA PRO A 143 12.64 -3.82 -16.47
C PRO A 143 11.48 -4.67 -16.97
N THR A 144 11.56 -5.98 -16.74
CA THR A 144 10.59 -6.95 -17.27
C THR A 144 9.15 -6.70 -16.83
N LYS A 145 8.94 -6.21 -15.61
CA LYS A 145 7.59 -5.80 -15.15
C LYS A 145 7.07 -4.58 -15.89
N ILE A 146 7.92 -3.57 -16.10
CA ILE A 146 7.57 -2.38 -16.87
C ILE A 146 7.27 -2.79 -18.32
N ALA A 147 8.13 -3.59 -18.93
CA ALA A 147 7.92 -4.11 -20.31
C ALA A 147 6.57 -4.88 -20.41
N LYS A 148 6.24 -5.69 -19.38
CA LYS A 148 4.94 -6.39 -19.36
C LYS A 148 3.76 -5.44 -19.29
N VAL A 149 3.86 -4.38 -18.48
CA VAL A 149 2.82 -3.35 -18.39
C VAL A 149 2.70 -2.58 -19.71
N MET A 150 3.82 -2.26 -20.37
CA MET A 150 3.77 -1.65 -21.72
C MET A 150 3.01 -2.52 -22.72
N GLY A 151 3.25 -3.84 -22.73
CA GLY A 151 2.48 -4.76 -23.56
C GLY A 151 0.98 -4.77 -23.22
N MET A 152 0.62 -4.70 -21.94
CA MET A 152 -0.79 -4.61 -21.53
C MET A 152 -1.43 -3.28 -21.96
N LEU A 153 -0.67 -2.18 -21.97
CA LEU A 153 -1.13 -0.89 -22.47
C LEU A 153 -1.30 -0.86 -23.99
N ASP A 154 -0.47 -1.62 -24.73
CA ASP A 154 -0.64 -1.83 -26.17
C ASP A 154 -1.95 -2.58 -26.47
N ASP A 155 -2.29 -3.58 -25.65
CA ASP A 155 -3.54 -4.33 -25.79
C ASP A 155 -4.79 -3.47 -25.45
N ALA A 156 -4.63 -2.51 -24.54
CA ALA A 156 -5.70 -1.63 -24.01
C ALA A 156 -5.65 -0.22 -24.64
N LYS A 157 -5.56 -0.13 -25.95
CA LYS A 157 -5.33 1.15 -26.69
C LYS A 157 -6.37 2.23 -26.38
N ASP A 158 -7.63 1.84 -26.35
CA ASP A 158 -8.78 2.76 -26.22
C ASP A 158 -9.39 2.74 -24.80
N GLU A 159 -8.73 2.06 -23.86
CA GLU A 159 -9.24 1.93 -22.49
C GLU A 159 -8.55 2.91 -21.54
N ILE A 160 -9.30 3.34 -20.52
CA ILE A 160 -8.74 4.06 -19.38
C ILE A 160 -8.08 3.04 -18.46
N VAL A 161 -6.77 3.17 -18.26
CA VAL A 161 -5.98 2.25 -17.43
C VAL A 161 -5.45 2.99 -16.21
N ALA A 162 -5.65 2.42 -15.03
CA ALA A 162 -5.06 2.90 -13.79
C ALA A 162 -3.92 1.96 -13.35
N ILE A 163 -2.72 2.51 -13.14
CA ILE A 163 -1.54 1.77 -12.68
C ILE A 163 -1.23 2.20 -11.26
N GLY A 164 -1.44 1.30 -10.29
CA GLY A 164 -1.13 1.54 -8.89
C GLY A 164 0.26 1.02 -8.53
N VAL A 165 1.11 1.88 -7.96
CA VAL A 165 2.44 1.52 -7.46
C VAL A 165 2.68 2.09 -6.06
N ARG A 166 3.55 1.44 -5.28
CA ARG A 166 3.73 1.78 -3.87
C ARG A 166 4.70 2.94 -3.60
N HIS A 167 5.69 3.12 -4.47
CA HIS A 167 6.81 4.04 -4.23
C HIS A 167 6.87 5.12 -5.31
N LYS A 168 7.10 6.38 -4.91
CA LYS A 168 7.16 7.53 -5.82
C LYS A 168 8.19 7.34 -6.95
N ASN A 169 9.38 6.82 -6.64
CA ASN A 169 10.42 6.58 -7.66
C ASN A 169 9.96 5.54 -8.70
N VAL A 170 9.18 4.56 -8.27
CA VAL A 170 8.58 3.56 -9.18
C VAL A 170 7.51 4.21 -10.06
N VAL A 171 6.69 5.14 -9.50
CA VAL A 171 5.74 5.93 -10.31
C VAL A 171 6.46 6.63 -11.46
N ASN A 172 7.56 7.31 -11.16
CA ASN A 172 8.34 8.05 -12.15
C ASN A 172 8.90 7.09 -13.22
N ALA A 173 9.49 5.97 -12.83
CA ALA A 173 10.04 4.98 -13.78
C ALA A 173 8.98 4.44 -14.75
N TYR A 174 7.75 4.19 -14.26
CA TYR A 174 6.63 3.81 -15.14
C TYR A 174 6.17 4.96 -16.01
N ALA A 175 6.06 6.17 -15.45
CA ALA A 175 5.62 7.35 -16.19
C ALA A 175 6.58 7.68 -17.34
N ASP A 176 7.87 7.60 -17.11
CA ASP A 176 8.89 7.86 -18.12
C ASP A 176 8.82 6.79 -19.23
N ALA A 177 8.74 5.51 -18.88
CA ALA A 177 8.58 4.43 -19.85
C ALA A 177 7.29 4.56 -20.68
N ILE A 178 6.20 5.05 -20.08
CA ILE A 178 4.94 5.29 -20.80
C ILE A 178 5.08 6.46 -21.78
N ARG A 179 5.70 7.57 -21.33
CA ARG A 179 5.93 8.74 -22.20
C ARG A 179 6.81 8.39 -23.41
N ASP A 180 7.85 7.60 -23.17
CA ASP A 180 8.77 7.17 -24.23
C ASP A 180 8.08 6.25 -25.24
N ARG A 181 7.23 5.34 -24.76
CA ARG A 181 6.58 4.35 -25.63
C ARG A 181 5.31 4.86 -26.30
N PHE A 182 4.56 5.75 -25.61
CA PHE A 182 3.25 6.24 -26.02
C PHE A 182 3.18 7.77 -25.88
N PRO A 183 3.96 8.51 -26.69
CA PRO A 183 4.06 9.97 -26.55
C PRO A 183 2.72 10.70 -26.72
N ASP A 184 1.82 10.18 -27.53
CA ASP A 184 0.51 10.77 -27.80
C ASP A 184 -0.58 10.34 -26.82
N ARG A 185 -0.30 9.42 -25.89
CA ARG A 185 -1.29 8.94 -24.91
C ARG A 185 -1.35 9.87 -23.70
N PRO A 186 -2.51 10.42 -23.35
CA PRO A 186 -2.65 11.22 -22.14
C PRO A 186 -2.23 10.44 -20.89
N LEU A 187 -1.33 11.01 -20.09
CA LEU A 187 -0.84 10.42 -18.86
C LEU A 187 -1.00 11.39 -17.69
N PHE A 188 -1.74 10.97 -16.68
CA PHE A 188 -1.92 11.69 -15.43
C PHE A 188 -1.16 10.96 -14.32
N VAL A 189 -0.30 11.68 -13.61
CA VAL A 189 0.49 11.14 -12.50
C VAL A 189 -0.03 11.74 -11.19
N VAL A 190 -0.51 10.88 -10.29
CA VAL A 190 -1.01 11.29 -8.97
C VAL A 190 -0.11 10.70 -7.89
N THR A 191 0.39 11.53 -7.01
CA THR A 191 1.22 11.12 -5.87
C THR A 191 0.74 11.82 -4.59
N GLY A 192 1.18 11.37 -3.41
CA GLY A 192 0.82 12.03 -2.15
C GLY A 192 1.34 13.46 -1.97
N SER A 193 2.09 13.98 -2.94
CA SER A 193 2.58 15.37 -3.00
C SER A 193 1.94 16.18 -4.15
N THR A 194 0.88 15.66 -4.74
CA THR A 194 0.12 16.33 -5.80
C THR A 194 -1.03 17.12 -5.19
#